data_82a0c1fb228427970eed68d23fd8edbc
#
_entry.id   82a0c1fb228427970eed68d23fd8edbc
#
_cell.length_a   1.000
_cell.length_b   1.000
_cell.length_c   1.000
_cell.angle_alpha   90.00
_cell.angle_beta   90.00
_cell.angle_gamma   90.00
#
_symmetry.space_group_name_H-M   'P 1'
#
loop_
_entity.id
_entity.type
_entity.pdbx_description
1 polymer ?
#
loop_
_entity_poly.entity_id
_entity_poly.type
_entity_poly.pdbx_seq_one_letter_code
_entity_poly.pdbx_strand_id
1 'polypeptide(L)'
;MSLSRRLAGIVVLVALAAIGAVLLVPYGKNFQFQNALDDIVSKATNANALQAATVDKAASIGIPLKASDVKVIPTPSGGFKVDVVYLVRVDVGFYAVDLHFHPAAEK
;
A
#
# COMPACT_ATOMS: atom_id res chain seq x y z
N MET A 1 12.88 -39.93 13.76
CA MET A 1 12.58 -38.98 12.68
C MET A 1 13.73 -38.96 11.67
N SER A 2 13.44 -39.12 10.38
CA SER A 2 14.48 -39.15 9.37
C SER A 2 15.03 -37.77 9.10
N LEU A 3 16.28 -37.68 8.67
CA LEU A 3 16.95 -36.43 8.30
C LEU A 3 16.20 -35.71 7.17
N SER A 4 15.63 -36.47 6.22
CA SER A 4 14.87 -35.90 5.10
C SER A 4 13.59 -35.19 5.57
N ARG A 5 12.95 -35.65 6.61
CA ARG A 5 11.79 -34.98 7.20
C ARG A 5 12.15 -33.63 7.81
N ARG A 6 13.30 -33.59 8.52
CA ARG A 6 13.81 -32.34 9.09
C ARG A 6 14.17 -31.35 8.00
N LEU A 7 14.84 -31.81 6.94
CA LEU A 7 15.19 -30.96 5.81
C LEU A 7 13.96 -30.42 5.10
N ALA A 8 12.94 -31.25 4.87
CA ALA A 8 11.69 -30.82 4.27
C ALA A 8 11.00 -29.74 5.11
N GLY A 9 10.98 -29.90 6.45
CA GLY A 9 10.41 -28.90 7.35
C GLY A 9 11.16 -27.56 7.28
N ILE A 10 12.48 -27.59 7.25
CA ILE A 10 13.32 -26.39 7.14
C ILE A 10 13.08 -25.68 5.81
N VAL A 11 13.01 -26.43 4.71
CA VAL A 11 12.75 -25.86 3.37
C VAL A 11 11.38 -25.17 3.35
N VAL A 12 10.35 -25.78 3.92
CA VAL A 12 9.01 -25.19 4.00
C VAL A 12 9.04 -23.90 4.82
N LEU A 13 9.72 -23.89 5.97
CA LEU A 13 9.82 -22.70 6.82
C LEU A 13 10.55 -21.56 6.10
N VAL A 14 11.64 -21.86 5.41
CA VAL A 14 12.38 -20.84 4.62
C VAL A 14 11.52 -20.30 3.51
N ALA A 15 10.79 -21.15 2.80
CA ALA A 15 9.89 -20.71 1.72
C ALA A 15 8.79 -19.81 2.24
N LEU A 16 8.17 -20.16 3.39
CA LEU A 16 7.13 -19.33 4.00
C LEU A 16 7.68 -17.98 4.47
N ALA A 17 8.88 -17.98 5.06
CA ALA A 17 9.53 -16.74 5.48
C ALA A 17 9.85 -15.84 4.30
N ALA A 18 10.33 -16.40 3.18
CA ALA A 18 10.61 -15.64 1.97
C ALA A 18 9.34 -15.03 1.36
N ILE A 19 8.26 -15.81 1.28
CA ILE A 19 6.97 -15.32 0.80
C ILE A 19 6.44 -14.21 1.70
N GLY A 20 6.52 -14.41 3.02
CA GLY A 20 6.10 -13.39 3.98
C GLY A 20 6.88 -12.11 3.85
N ALA A 21 8.20 -12.18 3.68
CA ALA A 21 9.05 -11.00 3.49
C ALA A 21 8.70 -10.25 2.21
N VAL A 22 8.44 -10.96 1.10
CA VAL A 22 8.04 -10.34 -0.17
C VAL A 22 6.69 -9.64 -0.04
N LEU A 23 5.76 -10.20 0.71
CA LEU A 23 4.44 -9.60 0.92
C LEU A 23 4.47 -8.45 1.91
N LEU A 24 5.39 -8.47 2.89
CA LEU A 24 5.50 -7.39 3.89
C LEU A 24 5.87 -6.04 3.28
N VAL A 25 6.67 -6.02 2.21
CA VAL A 25 7.10 -4.76 1.59
C VAL A 25 5.91 -3.94 1.08
N PRO A 26 4.99 -4.48 0.25
CA PRO A 26 3.84 -3.70 -0.20
C PRO A 26 2.89 -3.33 0.94
N TYR A 27 2.69 -4.19 1.93
CA TYR A 27 1.85 -3.86 3.09
C TYR A 27 2.49 -2.75 3.93
N GLY A 28 3.82 -2.80 4.14
CA GLY A 28 4.53 -1.74 4.85
C GLY A 28 4.44 -0.39 4.13
N LYS A 29 4.56 -0.40 2.81
CA LYS A 29 4.39 0.81 2.00
C LYS A 29 2.98 1.37 2.10
N ASN A 30 1.96 0.50 2.07
CA ASN A 30 0.57 0.92 2.24
C ASN A 30 0.35 1.54 3.61
N PHE A 31 0.93 0.98 4.66
CA PHE A 31 0.84 1.52 6.01
C PHE A 31 1.46 2.91 6.11
N GLN A 32 2.66 3.09 5.54
CA GLN A 32 3.32 4.40 5.48
C GLN A 32 2.48 5.41 4.70
N PHE A 33 1.90 4.98 3.60
CA PHE A 33 1.05 5.84 2.77
C PHE A 33 -0.23 6.24 3.51
N GLN A 34 -0.85 5.31 4.21
CA GLN A 34 -2.05 5.59 5.01
C GLN A 34 -1.77 6.66 6.08
N ASN A 35 -0.65 6.53 6.79
CA ASN A 35 -0.23 7.53 7.78
C ASN A 35 0.05 8.88 7.14
N ALA A 36 0.69 8.90 5.98
CA ALA A 36 0.96 10.11 5.23
C ALA A 36 -0.32 10.77 4.74
N LEU A 37 -1.31 9.98 4.30
CA LEU A 37 -2.61 10.50 3.88
C LEU A 37 -3.32 11.22 5.03
N ASP A 38 -3.32 10.65 6.22
CA ASP A 38 -3.94 11.27 7.39
C ASP A 38 -3.35 12.66 7.65
N ASP A 39 -2.02 12.80 7.54
CA ASP A 39 -1.34 14.07 7.71
C ASP A 39 -1.66 15.05 6.58
N ILE A 40 -1.61 14.60 5.34
CA ILE A 40 -1.89 15.42 4.15
C ILE A 40 -3.32 15.96 4.19
N VAL A 41 -4.29 15.11 4.51
CA VAL A 41 -5.71 15.50 4.58
C VAL A 41 -5.91 16.53 5.67
N SER A 42 -5.24 16.41 6.81
CA SER A 42 -5.36 17.35 7.92
C SER A 42 -4.86 18.75 7.58
N LYS A 43 -3.92 18.86 6.61
CA LYS A 43 -3.31 20.13 6.20
C LYS A 43 -3.86 20.67 4.88
N ALA A 44 -4.81 19.96 4.25
CA ALA A 44 -5.30 20.31 2.93
C ALA A 44 -6.12 21.62 2.94
N THR A 45 -5.86 22.47 1.95
CA THR A 45 -6.58 23.74 1.76
C THR A 45 -7.51 23.72 0.55
N ASN A 46 -7.20 22.88 -0.45
CA ASN A 46 -8.07 22.69 -1.61
C ASN A 46 -7.88 21.29 -2.21
N ALA A 47 -8.87 20.87 -3.01
CA ALA A 47 -8.92 19.52 -3.56
C ALA A 47 -7.76 19.24 -4.54
N ASN A 48 -7.42 20.19 -5.39
CA ASN A 48 -6.36 20.00 -6.39
C ASN A 48 -4.98 19.86 -5.74
N ALA A 49 -4.69 20.69 -4.74
CA ALA A 49 -3.44 20.59 -3.98
C ALA A 49 -3.37 19.27 -3.21
N LEU A 50 -4.48 18.83 -2.66
CA LEU A 50 -4.56 17.54 -1.95
C LEU A 50 -4.30 16.37 -2.88
N GLN A 51 -4.89 16.36 -4.07
CA GLN A 51 -4.67 15.33 -5.07
C GLN A 51 -3.20 15.26 -5.49
N ALA A 52 -2.60 16.40 -5.80
CA ALA A 52 -1.20 16.49 -6.21
C ALA A 52 -0.27 16.02 -5.08
N ALA A 53 -0.51 16.44 -3.84
CA ALA A 53 0.29 16.05 -2.69
C ALA A 53 0.20 14.53 -2.45
N THR A 54 -0.97 13.94 -2.65
CA THR A 54 -1.18 12.50 -2.50
C THR A 54 -0.37 11.71 -3.53
N VAL A 55 -0.41 12.12 -4.79
CA VAL A 55 0.36 11.48 -5.87
C VAL A 55 1.86 11.61 -5.61
N ASP A 56 2.32 12.79 -5.23
CA ASP A 56 3.74 13.04 -4.94
C ASP A 56 4.23 12.21 -3.75
N LYS A 57 3.43 12.13 -2.70
CA LYS A 57 3.80 11.33 -1.52
C LYS A 57 3.85 9.84 -1.84
N ALA A 58 2.91 9.35 -2.63
CA ALA A 58 2.91 7.97 -3.08
C ALA A 58 4.18 7.65 -3.87
N ALA A 59 4.57 8.53 -4.78
CA ALA A 59 5.80 8.36 -5.55
C ALA A 59 7.04 8.32 -4.67
N SER A 60 7.09 9.14 -3.61
CA SER A 60 8.22 9.16 -2.69
C SER A 60 8.35 7.87 -1.87
N ILE A 61 7.26 7.16 -1.66
CA ILE A 61 7.24 5.86 -0.96
C ILE A 61 7.50 4.71 -1.95
N GLY A 62 7.37 4.95 -3.25
CA GLY A 62 7.53 3.96 -4.29
C GLY A 62 6.21 3.33 -4.75
N ILE A 63 5.09 4.02 -4.52
CA ILE A 63 3.77 3.61 -4.98
C ILE A 63 3.43 4.42 -6.24
N PRO A 64 3.34 3.80 -7.42
CA PRO A 64 2.99 4.54 -8.63
C PRO A 64 1.48 4.80 -8.67
N LEU A 65 1.09 6.06 -8.51
CA LEU A 65 -0.30 6.49 -8.62
C LEU A 65 -0.46 7.46 -9.78
N LYS A 66 -1.61 7.35 -10.44
CA LYS A 66 -2.10 8.36 -11.38
C LYS A 66 -3.09 9.27 -10.64
N ALA A 67 -3.26 10.48 -11.13
CA ALA A 67 -4.25 11.40 -10.56
C ALA A 67 -5.66 10.80 -10.56
N SER A 68 -5.98 9.98 -11.58
CA SER A 68 -7.27 9.31 -11.69
C SER A 68 -7.50 8.22 -10.62
N ASP A 69 -6.44 7.74 -9.96
CA ASP A 69 -6.54 6.75 -8.89
C ASP A 69 -6.90 7.39 -7.55
N VAL A 70 -6.85 8.72 -7.47
CA VAL A 70 -7.09 9.49 -6.25
C VAL A 70 -8.41 10.22 -6.39
N LYS A 71 -9.35 9.94 -5.49
CA LYS A 71 -10.63 10.64 -5.42
C LYS A 71 -10.63 11.54 -4.19
N VAL A 72 -10.91 12.82 -4.39
CA VAL A 72 -11.02 13.79 -3.31
C VAL A 72 -12.46 14.26 -3.26
N ILE A 73 -13.09 14.11 -2.10
CA ILE A 73 -14.50 14.44 -1.88
C ILE A 73 -14.58 15.44 -0.75
N PRO A 74 -15.17 16.62 -0.94
CA PRO A 74 -15.38 17.55 0.15
C PRO A 74 -16.39 16.98 1.16
N THR A 75 -16.13 17.19 2.45
CA THR A 75 -17.00 16.73 3.53
C THR A 75 -17.90 17.86 4.01
N PRO A 76 -19.07 17.55 4.62
CA PRO A 76 -19.94 18.58 5.17
C PRO A 76 -19.30 19.44 6.27
N SER A 77 -18.25 18.94 6.92
CA SER A 77 -17.51 19.66 7.95
C SER A 77 -16.52 20.70 7.42
N GLY A 78 -16.43 20.84 6.08
CA GLY A 78 -15.47 21.75 5.45
C GLY A 78 -14.10 21.16 5.19
N GLY A 79 -13.89 19.87 5.48
CA GLY A 79 -12.67 19.15 5.19
C GLY A 79 -12.76 18.35 3.90
N PHE A 80 -11.89 17.35 3.76
CA PHE A 80 -11.83 16.50 2.57
C PHE A 80 -11.72 15.03 2.96
N LYS A 81 -12.30 14.18 2.12
CA LYS A 81 -12.10 12.74 2.18
C LYS A 81 -11.30 12.33 0.94
N VAL A 82 -10.25 11.54 1.15
CA VAL A 82 -9.42 11.02 0.06
C VAL A 82 -9.59 9.52 0.01
N ASP A 83 -9.97 9.00 -1.15
CA ASP A 83 -10.01 7.59 -1.45
C ASP A 83 -8.99 7.28 -2.53
N VAL A 84 -8.11 6.32 -2.27
CA VAL A 84 -7.09 5.88 -3.22
C VAL A 84 -7.26 4.39 -3.45
N VAL A 85 -7.23 3.97 -4.71
CA VAL A 85 -7.23 2.55 -5.05
C VAL A 85 -6.01 2.28 -5.91
N TYR A 86 -5.16 1.35 -5.51
CA TYR A 86 -4.00 0.96 -6.30
C TYR A 86 -3.74 -0.53 -6.21
N LEU A 87 -3.03 -1.02 -7.22
CA LEU A 87 -2.72 -2.42 -7.37
C LEU A 87 -1.21 -2.61 -7.30
N VAL A 88 -0.77 -3.57 -6.50
CA VAL A 88 0.64 -3.97 -6.45
C VAL A 88 0.73 -5.41 -6.94
N ARG A 89 1.52 -5.64 -7.99
CA ARG A 89 1.78 -6.97 -8.48
C ARG A 89 3.01 -7.54 -7.80
N VAL A 90 2.86 -8.68 -7.15
CA VAL A 90 3.95 -9.38 -6.50
C VAL A 90 4.23 -10.65 -7.27
N ASP A 91 5.45 -10.76 -7.80
CA ASP A 91 5.91 -11.94 -8.53
C ASP A 91 6.69 -12.82 -7.56
N VAL A 92 6.22 -14.05 -7.36
CA VAL A 92 6.88 -15.02 -6.47
C VAL A 92 7.62 -16.12 -7.27
N GLY A 93 7.89 -15.87 -8.54
CA GLY A 93 8.71 -16.74 -9.40
C GLY A 93 7.89 -17.69 -10.26
N PHE A 94 7.00 -18.47 -9.70
CA PHE A 94 6.16 -19.42 -10.44
C PHE A 94 4.74 -18.91 -10.70
N TYR A 95 4.32 -17.86 -9.99
CA TYR A 95 3.08 -17.15 -10.30
C TYR A 95 3.14 -15.73 -9.71
N ALA A 96 2.27 -14.87 -10.17
CA ALA A 96 2.17 -13.49 -9.69
C ALA A 96 0.85 -13.31 -8.93
N VAL A 97 0.90 -12.52 -7.86
CA VAL A 97 -0.26 -12.15 -7.06
C VAL A 97 -0.48 -10.65 -7.17
N ASP A 98 -1.70 -10.25 -7.48
CA ASP A 98 -2.08 -8.85 -7.51
C ASP A 98 -2.70 -8.48 -6.16
N LEU A 99 -2.08 -7.52 -5.47
CA LEU A 99 -2.58 -7.03 -4.20
C LEU A 99 -3.32 -5.71 -4.42
N HIS A 100 -4.57 -5.67 -3.98
CA HIS A 100 -5.40 -4.48 -4.07
C HIS A 100 -5.37 -3.74 -2.74
N PHE A 101 -5.05 -2.46 -2.78
CA PHE A 101 -5.04 -1.60 -1.61
C PHE A 101 -6.01 -0.44 -1.79
N HIS A 102 -6.67 -0.09 -0.70
CA HIS A 102 -7.64 1.00 -0.70
C HIS A 102 -7.40 1.90 0.52
N PRO A 103 -6.27 2.64 0.56
CA PRO A 103 -6.07 3.60 1.63
C PRO A 103 -7.05 4.76 1.50
N ALA A 104 -7.54 5.23 2.64
CA ALA A 104 -8.48 6.33 2.70
C ALA A 104 -8.20 7.18 3.94
N ALA A 105 -8.45 8.48 3.84
CA ALA A 105 -8.34 9.41 4.95
C ALA A 105 -9.44 10.45 4.84
N GLU A 106 -9.94 10.87 6.02
CA GLU A 106 -11.02 11.84 6.11
C GLU A 106 -10.75 12.81 7.26
N LYS A 107 -11.08 14.06 7.03
CA LYS A 107 -11.01 15.08 8.06
C LYS A 107 -12.38 15.72 8.27
#